data_c59fedf952a05401ff9c9170e0f25049
#
_entry.id   c59fedf952a05401ff9c9170e0f25049
#
_cell.length_a   1.000
_cell.length_b   1.000
_cell.length_c   1.000
_cell.angle_alpha   90.00
_cell.angle_beta   90.00
_cell.angle_gamma   90.00
#
_symmetry.space_group_name_H-M   'P 1'
#
loop_
_entity.id
_entity.type
_entity.pdbx_description
1 polymer ?
#
loop_
_entity_poly.entity_id
_entity_poly.type
_entity_poly.pdbx_seq_one_letter_code
_entity_poly.pdbx_strand_id
1 'polypeptide(L)'
;MKKYYQILGLPENASIDSIKRNYRKLAFHYHPDRNSSGEAREKFLLIQEAYEVLTGKKKVQQPKVGDYSNRRSRTDDSWEEKVKKARAKYEENKEYQEKAIANYFKKLRSGWRWKLNKVSSIVGIVLALCMFLDLILPNHRSKENVERYSKQVYSSISNAQISLIETSRLEKLWVQTQNYGLYKNNREVIVIRSWILHAPIKIISIQKHMQYQIPVHFTFFWAWMFVIPLFCLPLLVWMYKKNDSLFVITYHASVFIISLGVFYFLFTEDRWFHVLTLGFY
;
A
#
# COMPACT_ATOMS: atom_id res chain seq x y z
N MET A 1 30.42 -52.70 2.09
CA MET A 1 29.73 -51.83 3.11
C MET A 1 30.66 -50.72 3.60
N LYS A 2 31.91 -50.99 3.98
CA LYS A 2 32.89 -49.97 4.47
C LYS A 2 32.98 -48.71 3.61
N LYS A 3 33.07 -48.83 2.27
CA LYS A 3 33.15 -47.72 1.31
C LYS A 3 31.95 -46.74 1.43
N TYR A 4 30.76 -47.22 1.68
CA TYR A 4 29.56 -46.36 1.78
C TYR A 4 29.52 -45.55 3.07
N TYR A 5 30.04 -46.09 4.19
CA TYR A 5 30.23 -45.32 5.42
C TYR A 5 31.27 -44.21 5.23
N GLN A 6 32.37 -44.52 4.53
CA GLN A 6 33.41 -43.53 4.22
C GLN A 6 32.88 -42.37 3.34
N ILE A 7 32.04 -42.65 2.32
CA ILE A 7 31.42 -41.64 1.48
C ILE A 7 30.56 -40.68 2.31
N LEU A 8 29.85 -41.18 3.31
CA LEU A 8 29.06 -40.34 4.23
C LEU A 8 29.87 -39.73 5.37
N GLY A 9 31.19 -40.00 5.45
CA GLY A 9 32.05 -39.51 6.54
C GLY A 9 31.72 -40.09 7.89
N LEU A 10 31.27 -41.36 7.95
CA LEU A 10 30.83 -42.06 9.15
C LEU A 10 31.71 -43.28 9.46
N PRO A 11 31.86 -43.64 10.77
CA PRO A 11 32.49 -44.87 11.16
C PRO A 11 31.62 -46.07 10.76
N GLU A 12 32.26 -47.22 10.55
CA GLU A 12 31.55 -48.47 10.32
C GLU A 12 30.66 -48.78 11.52
N ASN A 13 29.40 -49.14 11.31
CA ASN A 13 28.35 -49.35 12.31
C ASN A 13 27.69 -48.09 12.89
N ALA A 14 27.79 -46.93 12.21
CA ALA A 14 27.03 -45.74 12.58
C ALA A 14 25.52 -46.03 12.59
N SER A 15 24.81 -45.42 13.54
CA SER A 15 23.35 -45.57 13.65
C SER A 15 22.61 -45.03 12.42
N ILE A 16 21.42 -45.54 12.14
CA ILE A 16 20.55 -45.10 11.03
C ILE A 16 20.27 -43.58 11.10
N ASP A 17 20.15 -43.04 12.32
CA ASP A 17 19.90 -41.61 12.50
C ASP A 17 21.14 -40.78 12.16
N SER A 18 22.35 -41.27 12.46
CA SER A 18 23.61 -40.65 12.04
C SER A 18 23.76 -40.67 10.52
N ILE A 19 23.40 -41.78 9.87
CA ILE A 19 23.38 -41.91 8.39
C ILE A 19 22.43 -40.90 7.78
N LYS A 20 21.19 -40.78 8.28
CA LYS A 20 20.21 -39.80 7.81
C LYS A 20 20.65 -38.35 8.01
N ARG A 21 21.29 -38.05 9.14
CA ARG A 21 21.76 -36.69 9.46
C ARG A 21 22.89 -36.27 8.54
N ASN A 22 23.90 -37.13 8.36
CA ASN A 22 25.04 -36.80 7.48
C ASN A 22 24.62 -36.79 6.02
N TYR A 23 23.76 -37.69 5.58
CA TYR A 23 23.16 -37.61 4.25
C TYR A 23 22.52 -36.23 3.97
N ARG A 24 21.64 -35.74 4.86
CA ARG A 24 21.00 -34.43 4.69
C ARG A 24 22.01 -33.31 4.62
N LYS A 25 23.05 -33.32 5.45
CA LYS A 25 24.12 -32.31 5.43
C LYS A 25 24.89 -32.30 4.13
N LEU A 26 25.31 -33.45 3.66
CA LEU A 26 26.09 -33.59 2.41
C LEU A 26 25.23 -33.34 1.18
N ALA A 27 24.00 -33.84 1.15
CA ALA A 27 23.04 -33.61 0.08
C ALA A 27 22.72 -32.09 -0.09
N PHE A 28 22.61 -31.36 1.01
CA PHE A 28 22.44 -29.92 0.97
C PHE A 28 23.67 -29.18 0.44
N HIS A 29 24.89 -29.65 0.78
CA HIS A 29 26.13 -29.00 0.35
C HIS A 29 26.44 -29.27 -1.12
N TYR A 30 26.12 -30.45 -1.64
CA TYR A 30 26.36 -30.84 -3.02
C TYR A 30 25.10 -30.85 -3.90
N HIS A 31 24.03 -30.15 -3.46
CA HIS A 31 22.78 -30.07 -4.23
C HIS A 31 23.01 -29.34 -5.58
N PRO A 32 22.52 -29.89 -6.72
CA PRO A 32 22.74 -29.32 -8.04
C PRO A 32 22.22 -27.88 -8.21
N ASP A 33 21.17 -27.49 -7.48
CA ASP A 33 20.64 -26.11 -7.50
C ASP A 33 21.55 -25.10 -6.79
N ARG A 34 22.43 -25.58 -5.88
CA ARG A 34 23.32 -24.71 -5.11
C ARG A 34 24.77 -24.76 -5.53
N ASN A 35 25.15 -25.88 -6.14
CA ASN A 35 26.51 -26.12 -6.60
C ASN A 35 26.47 -26.73 -8.01
N SER A 36 26.66 -25.91 -9.00
CA SER A 36 26.63 -26.28 -10.43
C SER A 36 27.91 -26.93 -10.94
N SER A 37 28.92 -27.15 -10.09
CA SER A 37 30.17 -27.79 -10.50
C SER A 37 29.96 -29.27 -10.86
N GLY A 38 30.66 -29.76 -11.88
CA GLY A 38 30.61 -31.15 -12.31
C GLY A 38 31.00 -32.11 -11.17
N GLU A 39 32.02 -31.75 -10.36
CA GLU A 39 32.45 -32.52 -9.21
C GLU A 39 31.37 -32.62 -8.08
N ALA A 40 30.61 -31.57 -7.88
CA ALA A 40 29.52 -31.59 -6.88
C ALA A 40 28.42 -32.58 -7.26
N ARG A 41 28.12 -32.65 -8.57
CA ARG A 41 27.14 -33.59 -9.13
C ARG A 41 27.58 -35.06 -8.93
N GLU A 42 28.84 -35.35 -9.20
CA GLU A 42 29.38 -36.72 -9.00
C GLU A 42 29.34 -37.10 -7.51
N LYS A 43 29.76 -36.19 -6.63
CA LYS A 43 29.70 -36.39 -5.18
C LYS A 43 28.29 -36.60 -4.67
N PHE A 44 27.34 -35.84 -5.20
CA PHE A 44 25.91 -35.98 -4.83
C PHE A 44 25.37 -37.37 -5.18
N LEU A 45 25.68 -37.87 -6.37
CA LEU A 45 25.28 -39.25 -6.77
C LEU A 45 25.87 -40.32 -5.89
N LEU A 46 27.18 -40.20 -5.53
CA LEU A 46 27.83 -41.12 -4.61
C LEU A 46 27.23 -41.08 -3.21
N ILE A 47 26.89 -39.89 -2.70
CA ILE A 47 26.24 -39.68 -1.41
C ILE A 47 24.83 -40.31 -1.39
N GLN A 48 24.09 -40.15 -2.49
CA GLN A 48 22.75 -40.74 -2.62
C GLN A 48 22.83 -42.29 -2.68
N GLU A 49 23.75 -42.84 -3.48
CA GLU A 49 23.96 -44.27 -3.55
C GLU A 49 24.35 -44.87 -2.20
N ALA A 50 25.28 -44.22 -1.49
CA ALA A 50 25.71 -44.66 -0.16
C ALA A 50 24.55 -44.68 0.83
N TYR A 51 23.69 -43.67 0.82
CA TYR A 51 22.50 -43.61 1.66
C TYR A 51 21.48 -44.72 1.34
N GLU A 52 21.19 -44.95 0.06
CA GLU A 52 20.24 -45.98 -0.38
C GLU A 52 20.70 -47.37 0.00
N VAL A 53 21.98 -47.66 -0.12
CA VAL A 53 22.58 -48.94 0.27
C VAL A 53 22.57 -49.13 1.78
N LEU A 54 23.02 -48.14 2.57
CA LEU A 54 23.10 -48.21 4.01
C LEU A 54 21.73 -48.24 4.71
N THR A 55 20.70 -47.68 4.08
CA THR A 55 19.31 -47.71 4.58
C THR A 55 18.52 -48.93 4.09
N GLY A 56 19.12 -49.84 3.31
CA GLY A 56 18.47 -51.03 2.77
C GLY A 56 17.50 -50.78 1.62
N LYS A 57 17.41 -49.55 1.10
CA LYS A 57 16.54 -49.19 -0.03
C LYS A 57 17.04 -49.72 -1.36
N LYS A 58 18.36 -50.04 -1.45
CA LYS A 58 18.99 -50.62 -2.64
C LYS A 58 19.87 -51.79 -2.21
N LYS A 59 19.66 -52.97 -2.81
CA LYS A 59 20.54 -54.14 -2.61
C LYS A 59 21.88 -53.87 -3.28
N VAL A 60 22.97 -54.18 -2.60
CA VAL A 60 24.34 -54.14 -3.18
C VAL A 60 24.39 -55.13 -4.33
N GLN A 61 24.34 -54.68 -5.55
CA GLN A 61 24.67 -55.48 -6.73
C GLN A 61 26.19 -55.46 -6.86
N GLN A 62 26.82 -56.65 -6.80
CA GLN A 62 28.24 -56.79 -7.15
C GLN A 62 28.42 -56.36 -8.61
N PRO A 63 29.33 -55.45 -8.93
CA PRO A 63 29.54 -54.99 -10.30
C PRO A 63 30.07 -56.17 -11.13
N LYS A 64 29.31 -56.60 -12.14
CA LYS A 64 29.87 -57.38 -13.24
C LYS A 64 30.85 -56.48 -13.99
N VAL A 65 32.11 -56.81 -13.91
CA VAL A 65 33.20 -56.15 -14.64
C VAL A 65 32.92 -56.33 -16.15
N GLY A 66 32.45 -55.32 -16.83
CA GLY A 66 32.23 -55.38 -18.27
C GLY A 66 31.30 -54.35 -18.94
N ASP A 67 30.55 -53.57 -18.18
CA ASP A 67 29.48 -52.76 -18.83
C ASP A 67 29.47 -51.28 -18.40
N TYR A 68 30.61 -50.70 -18.08
CA TYR A 68 30.66 -49.29 -17.61
C TYR A 68 30.65 -48.25 -18.73
N SER A 69 31.10 -48.59 -19.95
CA SER A 69 31.13 -47.63 -21.06
C SER A 69 29.75 -47.35 -21.66
N ASN A 70 28.87 -48.37 -21.71
CA ASN A 70 27.57 -48.25 -22.36
C ASN A 70 26.45 -47.74 -21.40
N ARG A 71 26.68 -47.78 -20.06
CA ARG A 71 25.77 -47.19 -19.09
C ARG A 71 25.96 -45.70 -18.89
N ARG A 72 27.20 -45.18 -19.06
CA ARG A 72 27.46 -43.73 -18.97
C ARG A 72 26.70 -42.96 -20.03
N SER A 73 26.74 -43.40 -21.31
CA SER A 73 26.04 -42.69 -22.38
C SER A 73 24.51 -42.69 -22.21
N ARG A 74 23.92 -43.84 -21.85
CA ARG A 74 22.45 -43.93 -21.66
C ARG A 74 21.91 -43.16 -20.44
N THR A 75 22.71 -43.04 -19.36
CA THR A 75 22.27 -42.29 -18.16
C THR A 75 22.44 -40.77 -18.35
N ASP A 76 23.46 -40.35 -19.09
CA ASP A 76 23.71 -38.95 -19.38
C ASP A 76 22.66 -38.43 -20.39
N ASP A 77 22.36 -39.14 -21.46
CA ASP A 77 21.31 -38.79 -22.41
C ASP A 77 19.92 -38.71 -21.74
N SER A 78 19.62 -39.67 -20.88
CA SER A 78 18.36 -39.66 -20.09
C SER A 78 18.30 -38.53 -19.07
N TRP A 79 19.43 -38.10 -18.53
CA TRP A 79 19.51 -36.99 -17.58
C TRP A 79 19.40 -35.64 -18.32
N GLU A 80 20.12 -35.47 -19.40
CA GLU A 80 20.02 -34.26 -20.23
C GLU A 80 18.62 -34.04 -20.75
N GLU A 81 17.95 -35.09 -21.19
CA GLU A 81 16.53 -35.04 -21.58
C GLU A 81 15.62 -34.63 -20.43
N LYS A 82 15.83 -35.16 -19.23
CA LYS A 82 15.08 -34.77 -18.04
C LYS A 82 15.32 -33.30 -17.66
N VAL A 83 16.57 -32.85 -17.71
CA VAL A 83 16.93 -31.46 -17.45
C VAL A 83 16.32 -30.54 -18.51
N LYS A 84 16.36 -30.93 -19.80
CA LYS A 84 15.73 -30.18 -20.88
C LYS A 84 14.20 -30.07 -20.69
N LYS A 85 13.53 -31.16 -20.33
CA LYS A 85 12.11 -31.18 -20.01
C LYS A 85 11.76 -30.31 -18.78
N ALA A 86 12.60 -30.38 -17.73
CA ALA A 86 12.43 -29.57 -16.54
C ALA A 86 12.61 -28.06 -16.83
N ARG A 87 13.62 -27.71 -17.63
CA ARG A 87 13.82 -26.31 -18.08
C ARG A 87 12.66 -25.83 -18.93
N ALA A 88 12.22 -26.63 -19.91
CA ALA A 88 11.07 -26.27 -20.76
C ALA A 88 9.80 -26.04 -19.93
N LYS A 89 9.54 -26.91 -18.94
CA LYS A 89 8.41 -26.75 -18.04
C LYS A 89 8.55 -25.50 -17.13
N TYR A 90 9.75 -25.19 -16.69
CA TYR A 90 10.02 -23.99 -15.91
C TYR A 90 9.79 -22.72 -16.75
N GLU A 91 10.28 -22.67 -17.97
CA GLU A 91 10.05 -21.57 -18.90
C GLU A 91 8.56 -21.38 -19.22
N GLU A 92 7.86 -22.49 -19.52
CA GLU A 92 6.40 -22.49 -19.72
C GLU A 92 5.65 -21.93 -18.50
N ASN A 93 5.97 -22.40 -17.29
CA ASN A 93 5.37 -21.88 -16.07
C ASN A 93 5.69 -20.41 -15.84
N LYS A 94 6.91 -19.99 -16.13
CA LYS A 94 7.33 -18.59 -16.02
C LYS A 94 6.52 -17.70 -16.97
N GLU A 95 6.43 -18.09 -18.24
CA GLU A 95 5.59 -17.38 -19.23
C GLU A 95 4.12 -17.30 -18.80
N TYR A 96 3.59 -18.40 -18.28
CA TYR A 96 2.23 -18.43 -17.77
C TYR A 96 2.03 -17.44 -16.62
N GLN A 97 2.96 -17.40 -15.67
CA GLN A 97 2.91 -16.46 -14.55
C GLN A 97 3.03 -15.00 -15.03
N GLU A 98 3.95 -14.73 -15.97
CA GLU A 98 4.12 -13.39 -16.55
C GLU A 98 2.83 -12.92 -17.27
N LYS A 99 2.22 -13.80 -18.06
CA LYS A 99 0.92 -13.54 -18.73
C LYS A 99 -0.21 -13.33 -17.72
N ALA A 100 -0.25 -14.13 -16.65
CA ALA A 100 -1.26 -14.00 -15.59
C ALA A 100 -1.12 -12.65 -14.86
N ILE A 101 0.11 -12.25 -14.52
CA ILE A 101 0.42 -10.96 -13.90
C ILE A 101 0.04 -9.81 -14.85
N ALA A 102 0.43 -9.87 -16.11
CA ALA A 102 0.08 -8.85 -17.10
C ALA A 102 -1.44 -8.69 -17.26
N ASN A 103 -2.17 -9.81 -17.32
CA ASN A 103 -3.63 -9.81 -17.40
C ASN A 103 -4.28 -9.23 -16.13
N TYR A 104 -3.75 -9.54 -14.95
CA TYR A 104 -4.20 -8.95 -13.70
C TYR A 104 -4.10 -7.42 -13.71
N PHE A 105 -2.94 -6.86 -14.06
CA PHE A 105 -2.75 -5.41 -14.15
C PHE A 105 -3.59 -4.77 -15.26
N LYS A 106 -3.77 -5.45 -16.39
CA LYS A 106 -4.67 -5.00 -17.45
C LYS A 106 -6.12 -4.91 -16.94
N LYS A 107 -6.57 -5.88 -16.14
CA LYS A 107 -7.90 -5.89 -15.53
C LYS A 107 -8.05 -4.76 -14.51
N LEU A 108 -7.05 -4.47 -13.69
CA LEU A 108 -7.05 -3.34 -12.75
C LEU A 108 -7.17 -1.99 -13.49
N ARG A 109 -6.47 -1.83 -14.63
CA ARG A 109 -6.52 -0.61 -15.46
C ARG A 109 -7.70 -0.58 -16.44
N SER A 110 -8.67 -1.44 -16.25
CA SER A 110 -9.89 -1.50 -17.06
C SER A 110 -11.12 -1.53 -16.16
N GLY A 111 -12.30 -1.37 -16.77
CA GLY A 111 -13.56 -1.45 -16.04
C GLY A 111 -13.96 -0.16 -15.31
N TRP A 112 -15.07 -0.24 -14.56
CA TRP A 112 -15.71 0.92 -13.94
C TRP A 112 -14.86 1.56 -12.83
N ARG A 113 -14.11 0.74 -12.07
CA ARG A 113 -13.23 1.22 -10.99
C ARG A 113 -12.10 2.11 -11.52
N TRP A 114 -11.52 1.74 -12.65
CA TRP A 114 -10.52 2.56 -13.33
C TRP A 114 -11.10 3.87 -13.88
N LYS A 115 -12.33 3.81 -14.40
CA LYS A 115 -13.07 5.02 -14.82
C LYS A 115 -13.34 5.93 -13.63
N LEU A 116 -13.78 5.36 -12.50
CA LEU A 116 -13.97 6.11 -11.25
C LEU A 116 -12.67 6.80 -10.80
N ASN A 117 -11.54 6.09 -10.81
CA ASN A 117 -10.25 6.69 -10.47
C ASN A 117 -9.88 7.86 -11.39
N LYS A 118 -10.15 7.78 -12.68
CA LYS A 118 -9.93 8.89 -13.63
C LYS A 118 -10.82 10.08 -13.33
N VAL A 119 -12.10 9.87 -13.09
CA VAL A 119 -13.04 10.93 -12.75
C VAL A 119 -12.63 11.60 -11.44
N SER A 120 -12.35 10.82 -10.40
CA SER A 120 -11.89 11.38 -9.12
C SER A 120 -10.54 12.10 -9.23
N SER A 121 -9.67 11.70 -10.17
CA SER A 121 -8.42 12.43 -10.45
C SER A 121 -8.72 13.84 -10.97
N ILE A 122 -9.64 13.97 -11.92
CA ILE A 122 -10.03 15.28 -12.48
C ILE A 122 -10.67 16.14 -11.40
N VAL A 123 -11.65 15.59 -10.69
CA VAL A 123 -12.34 16.29 -9.59
C VAL A 123 -11.35 16.69 -8.49
N GLY A 124 -10.46 15.78 -8.11
CA GLY A 124 -9.43 16.04 -7.09
C GLY A 124 -8.48 17.18 -7.49
N ILE A 125 -8.06 17.25 -8.77
CA ILE A 125 -7.23 18.35 -9.26
C ILE A 125 -7.98 19.67 -9.21
N VAL A 126 -9.24 19.69 -9.65
CA VAL A 126 -10.07 20.90 -9.60
C VAL A 126 -10.24 21.39 -8.17
N LEU A 127 -10.56 20.49 -7.24
CA LEU A 127 -10.67 20.83 -5.81
C LEU A 127 -9.33 21.32 -5.23
N ALA A 128 -8.22 20.65 -5.56
CA ALA A 128 -6.90 21.09 -5.13
C ALA A 128 -6.55 22.48 -5.66
N LEU A 129 -6.91 22.77 -6.90
CA LEU A 129 -6.73 24.10 -7.51
C LEU A 129 -7.62 25.14 -6.82
N CYS A 130 -8.89 24.84 -6.56
CA CYS A 130 -9.79 25.74 -5.83
C CYS A 130 -9.26 26.02 -4.42
N MET A 131 -8.80 24.99 -3.70
CA MET A 131 -8.18 25.18 -2.38
C MET A 131 -6.92 26.04 -2.43
N PHE A 132 -6.10 25.86 -3.46
CA PHE A 132 -4.89 26.68 -3.64
C PHE A 132 -5.25 28.13 -3.96
N LEU A 133 -6.23 28.36 -4.81
CA LEU A 133 -6.74 29.72 -5.13
C LEU A 133 -7.34 30.39 -3.90
N ASP A 134 -8.05 29.65 -3.06
CA ASP A 134 -8.62 30.17 -1.80
C ASP A 134 -7.57 30.69 -0.80
N LEU A 135 -6.30 30.25 -0.92
CA LEU A 135 -5.20 30.81 -0.12
C LEU A 135 -4.75 32.20 -0.59
N ILE A 136 -5.00 32.53 -1.87
CA ILE A 136 -4.50 33.75 -2.51
C ILE A 136 -5.62 34.79 -2.65
N LEU A 137 -6.85 34.33 -2.89
CA LEU A 137 -8.01 35.19 -3.11
C LEU A 137 -8.42 35.94 -1.83
N PRO A 138 -9.03 37.11 -1.95
CA PRO A 138 -9.55 37.88 -0.83
C PRO A 138 -10.67 37.09 -0.13
N ASN A 139 -10.68 37.14 1.21
CA ASN A 139 -11.68 36.43 1.99
C ASN A 139 -13.07 37.15 1.92
N HIS A 140 -14.13 36.35 1.87
CA HIS A 140 -15.49 36.83 1.98
C HIS A 140 -15.88 37.13 3.43
N ARG A 141 -16.66 38.20 3.67
CA ARG A 141 -17.15 38.60 5.00
C ARG A 141 -18.66 38.54 5.04
N SER A 142 -19.21 37.72 5.92
CA SER A 142 -20.66 37.63 6.15
C SER A 142 -21.02 38.04 7.58
N LYS A 143 -22.05 38.89 7.74
CA LYS A 143 -22.61 39.20 9.07
C LYS A 143 -23.61 38.10 9.43
N GLU A 144 -23.46 37.53 10.59
CA GLU A 144 -24.28 36.40 11.09
C GLU A 144 -24.58 36.58 12.57
N ASN A 145 -25.66 35.96 13.02
CA ASN A 145 -26.01 35.91 14.45
C ASN A 145 -25.66 34.54 15.01
N VAL A 146 -25.12 34.51 16.20
CA VAL A 146 -24.94 33.29 16.98
C VAL A 146 -26.28 32.93 17.63
N GLU A 147 -26.91 31.87 17.13
CA GLU A 147 -28.21 31.42 17.62
C GLU A 147 -28.08 30.53 18.83
N ARG A 148 -27.18 29.57 18.78
CA ARG A 148 -27.01 28.59 19.84
C ARG A 148 -25.54 28.41 20.17
N TYR A 149 -25.29 28.24 21.45
CA TYR A 149 -23.98 27.91 21.98
C TYR A 149 -24.10 26.60 22.76
N SER A 150 -23.37 25.59 22.40
CA SER A 150 -23.48 24.29 23.01
C SER A 150 -22.14 23.56 23.12
N LYS A 151 -22.08 22.66 24.04
CA LYS A 151 -21.10 21.60 24.27
C LYS A 151 -19.64 22.04 24.30
N GLN A 152 -19.06 22.00 25.49
CA GLN A 152 -17.63 22.15 25.71
C GLN A 152 -16.95 20.78 25.58
N VAL A 153 -15.90 20.72 24.77
CA VAL A 153 -15.07 19.52 24.61
C VAL A 153 -13.59 19.93 24.72
N TYR A 154 -12.81 19.16 25.44
CA TYR A 154 -11.38 19.36 25.45
C TYR A 154 -10.75 18.79 24.17
N SER A 155 -10.03 19.61 23.44
CA SER A 155 -9.30 19.19 22.23
C SER A 155 -7.83 19.02 22.56
N SER A 156 -7.33 17.79 22.43
CA SER A 156 -5.90 17.49 22.57
C SER A 156 -5.06 18.14 21.46
N ILE A 157 -5.63 18.37 20.27
CA ILE A 157 -4.94 18.95 19.13
C ILE A 157 -4.66 20.45 19.37
N SER A 158 -5.64 21.19 19.86
CA SER A 158 -5.51 22.61 20.17
C SER A 158 -5.04 22.90 21.60
N ASN A 159 -4.90 21.86 22.42
CA ASN A 159 -4.62 21.94 23.86
C ASN A 159 -5.52 22.96 24.59
N ALA A 160 -6.77 23.02 24.20
CA ALA A 160 -7.74 24.00 24.71
C ALA A 160 -9.14 23.41 24.80
N GLN A 161 -9.96 24.01 25.66
CA GLN A 161 -11.38 23.75 25.65
C GLN A 161 -12.02 24.47 24.46
N ILE A 162 -12.76 23.71 23.64
CA ILE A 162 -13.47 24.22 22.49
C ILE A 162 -14.97 24.06 22.67
N SER A 163 -15.72 24.95 22.07
CA SER A 163 -17.17 24.97 22.13
C SER A 163 -17.73 25.09 20.71
N LEU A 164 -18.89 24.51 20.54
CA LEU A 164 -19.62 24.56 19.29
C LEU A 164 -20.56 25.76 19.31
N ILE A 165 -20.46 26.63 18.34
CA ILE A 165 -21.43 27.70 18.08
C ILE A 165 -22.20 27.37 16.80
N GLU A 166 -23.49 27.67 16.81
CA GLU A 166 -24.38 27.55 15.66
C GLU A 166 -24.79 28.96 15.21
N THR A 167 -24.53 29.26 13.95
CA THR A 167 -24.84 30.56 13.36
C THR A 167 -26.22 30.56 12.70
N SER A 168 -26.73 31.74 12.34
CA SER A 168 -28.00 31.90 11.63
C SER A 168 -28.08 31.17 10.28
N ARG A 169 -26.96 30.76 9.73
CA ARG A 169 -26.89 29.85 8.55
C ARG A 169 -26.92 28.37 8.89
N LEU A 170 -27.21 28.02 10.16
CA LEU A 170 -27.20 26.64 10.67
C LEU A 170 -25.82 25.94 10.61
N GLU A 171 -24.76 26.70 10.39
CA GLU A 171 -23.41 26.18 10.41
C GLU A 171 -22.90 25.98 11.84
N LYS A 172 -22.19 24.88 12.04
CA LYS A 172 -21.59 24.49 13.32
C LYS A 172 -20.09 24.81 13.30
N LEU A 173 -19.71 25.83 14.06
CA LEU A 173 -18.33 26.33 14.12
C LEU A 173 -17.69 26.00 15.47
N TRP A 174 -16.49 25.43 15.46
CA TRP A 174 -15.74 25.14 16.68
C TRP A 174 -14.80 26.30 17.01
N VAL A 175 -14.98 26.87 18.22
CA VAL A 175 -14.20 27.98 18.73
C VAL A 175 -13.68 27.70 20.14
N GLN A 176 -12.63 28.40 20.57
CA GLN A 176 -12.13 28.27 21.93
C GLN A 176 -13.17 28.76 22.96
N THR A 177 -13.40 27.99 24.00
CA THR A 177 -14.39 28.29 25.07
C THR A 177 -14.10 29.58 25.81
N GLN A 178 -12.83 29.95 25.99
CA GLN A 178 -12.42 31.19 26.63
C GLN A 178 -13.04 32.44 25.99
N ASN A 179 -13.41 32.35 24.72
CA ASN A 179 -14.01 33.44 23.96
C ASN A 179 -15.54 33.55 24.15
N TYR A 180 -16.13 32.71 25.01
CA TYR A 180 -17.60 32.70 25.22
C TYR A 180 -18.17 34.04 25.65
N GLY A 181 -17.48 34.76 26.52
CA GLY A 181 -17.91 36.09 26.94
C GLY A 181 -18.12 37.11 25.80
N LEU A 182 -17.41 36.89 24.68
CA LEU A 182 -17.52 37.73 23.48
C LEU A 182 -18.83 37.52 22.70
N TYR A 183 -19.49 36.37 22.88
CA TYR A 183 -20.75 36.04 22.17
C TYR A 183 -21.98 36.23 23.08
N LYS A 184 -21.80 36.18 24.40
CA LYS A 184 -22.91 36.30 25.36
C LYS A 184 -23.58 37.66 25.29
N ASN A 185 -22.80 38.72 25.14
CA ASN A 185 -23.32 40.10 25.19
C ASN A 185 -23.64 40.65 23.80
N ASN A 186 -22.99 40.22 22.76
CA ASN A 186 -23.27 40.60 21.38
C ASN A 186 -23.30 39.34 20.53
N ARG A 187 -24.47 38.99 20.02
CA ARG A 187 -24.65 37.81 19.17
C ARG A 187 -24.26 38.06 17.70
N GLU A 188 -24.13 39.33 17.29
CA GLU A 188 -23.67 39.64 15.94
C GLU A 188 -22.17 39.37 15.79
N VAL A 189 -21.83 38.60 14.79
CA VAL A 189 -20.46 38.24 14.44
C VAL A 189 -20.26 38.41 12.93
N ILE A 190 -19.02 38.70 12.55
CA ILE A 190 -18.62 38.65 11.15
C ILE A 190 -17.83 37.37 10.94
N VAL A 191 -18.34 36.44 10.15
CA VAL A 191 -17.64 35.23 9.78
C VAL A 191 -16.84 35.51 8.51
N ILE A 192 -15.55 35.22 8.58
CA ILE A 192 -14.63 35.32 7.44
C ILE A 192 -14.48 33.93 6.85
N ARG A 193 -14.80 33.83 5.55
CA ARG A 193 -14.72 32.58 4.78
C ARG A 193 -13.77 32.72 3.61
N SER A 194 -13.25 31.58 3.15
CA SER A 194 -12.56 31.55 1.87
C SER A 194 -13.49 31.89 0.72
N TRP A 195 -12.91 32.34 -0.41
CA TRP A 195 -13.72 32.86 -1.52
C TRP A 195 -14.50 31.79 -2.28
N ILE A 196 -13.80 30.72 -2.71
CA ILE A 196 -14.39 29.70 -3.59
C ILE A 196 -15.17 28.65 -2.78
N LEU A 197 -14.52 28.07 -1.75
CA LEU A 197 -15.11 26.94 -1.00
C LEU A 197 -15.93 27.37 0.21
N HIS A 198 -16.03 28.68 0.47
CA HIS A 198 -16.73 29.31 1.60
C HIS A 198 -16.35 28.69 2.97
N ALA A 199 -15.14 28.14 3.07
CA ALA A 199 -14.66 27.56 4.33
C ALA A 199 -14.51 28.63 5.43
N PRO A 200 -15.05 28.43 6.61
CA PRO A 200 -14.91 29.36 7.71
C PRO A 200 -13.46 29.37 8.21
N ILE A 201 -12.83 30.55 8.27
CA ILE A 201 -11.44 30.73 8.66
C ILE A 201 -11.35 31.31 10.07
N LYS A 202 -12.06 32.40 10.30
CA LYS A 202 -12.11 33.11 11.58
C LYS A 202 -13.40 33.89 11.77
N ILE A 203 -13.70 34.19 13.01
CA ILE A 203 -14.85 35.00 13.41
C ILE A 203 -14.33 36.31 13.99
N ILE A 204 -14.98 37.41 13.65
CA ILE A 204 -14.74 38.73 14.27
C ILE A 204 -15.95 39.06 15.12
N SER A 205 -15.75 39.23 16.40
CA SER A 205 -16.74 39.80 17.32
C SER A 205 -16.38 41.27 17.62
N ILE A 206 -17.34 42.17 17.52
CA ILE A 206 -17.15 43.60 17.80
C ILE A 206 -17.76 43.90 19.16
N GLN A 207 -16.93 44.28 20.15
CA GLN A 207 -17.40 44.72 21.45
C GLN A 207 -16.74 46.03 21.86
N LYS A 208 -17.52 46.99 22.37
CA LYS A 208 -17.02 48.29 22.85
C LYS A 208 -15.99 48.93 21.89
N HIS A 209 -16.26 48.91 20.59
CA HIS A 209 -15.40 49.40 19.52
C HIS A 209 -14.10 48.64 19.29
N MET A 210 -13.88 47.52 19.99
CA MET A 210 -12.75 46.60 19.74
C MET A 210 -13.18 45.42 18.91
N GLN A 211 -12.29 45.02 17.96
CA GLN A 211 -12.49 43.85 17.13
C GLN A 211 -11.67 42.67 17.67
N TYR A 212 -12.33 41.61 18.06
CA TYR A 212 -11.70 40.36 18.52
C TYR A 212 -11.73 39.33 17.41
N GLN A 213 -10.56 38.90 16.94
CA GLN A 213 -10.44 37.86 15.92
C GLN A 213 -10.28 36.50 16.59
N ILE A 214 -11.16 35.56 16.29
CA ILE A 214 -11.22 34.23 16.89
C ILE A 214 -11.08 33.21 15.79
N PRO A 215 -10.05 32.36 15.83
CA PRO A 215 -9.86 31.30 14.84
C PRO A 215 -10.95 30.24 14.98
N VAL A 216 -11.45 29.75 13.85
CA VAL A 216 -12.33 28.59 13.81
C VAL A 216 -11.46 27.33 13.72
N HIS A 217 -11.76 26.34 14.56
CA HIS A 217 -11.04 25.07 14.62
C HIS A 217 -11.73 24.00 13.77
N PHE A 218 -10.98 22.96 13.44
CA PHE A 218 -11.48 21.80 12.67
C PHE A 218 -12.07 22.11 11.29
N THR A 219 -11.61 23.17 10.64
CA THR A 219 -11.94 23.41 9.26
C THR A 219 -10.88 22.81 8.34
N PHE A 220 -11.29 22.31 7.18
CA PHE A 220 -10.35 21.77 6.18
C PHE A 220 -9.37 22.85 5.69
N PHE A 221 -9.69 24.12 5.87
CA PHE A 221 -8.83 25.24 5.49
C PHE A 221 -7.43 25.17 6.17
N TRP A 222 -7.36 24.70 7.41
CA TRP A 222 -6.09 24.53 8.11
C TRP A 222 -5.37 23.23 7.78
N ALA A 223 -6.08 22.28 7.16
CA ALA A 223 -5.53 20.99 6.77
C ALA A 223 -5.08 20.92 5.29
N TRP A 224 -5.04 22.05 4.59
CA TRP A 224 -4.74 22.10 3.15
C TRP A 224 -3.44 21.40 2.75
N MET A 225 -2.39 21.47 3.58
CA MET A 225 -1.11 20.80 3.35
C MET A 225 -1.25 19.28 3.23
N PHE A 226 -2.24 18.68 3.90
CA PHE A 226 -2.51 17.25 3.85
C PHE A 226 -3.60 16.90 2.84
N VAL A 227 -4.61 17.74 2.72
CA VAL A 227 -5.78 17.50 1.86
C VAL A 227 -5.43 17.63 0.36
N ILE A 228 -4.65 18.62 -0.02
CA ILE A 228 -4.24 18.80 -1.43
C ILE A 228 -3.45 17.61 -1.96
N PRO A 229 -2.37 17.12 -1.32
CA PRO A 229 -1.66 15.91 -1.78
C PRO A 229 -2.57 14.67 -1.81
N LEU A 230 -3.48 14.54 -0.85
CA LEU A 230 -4.43 13.44 -0.80
C LEU A 230 -5.38 13.44 -2.01
N PHE A 231 -5.91 14.60 -2.41
CA PHE A 231 -6.78 14.74 -3.58
C PHE A 231 -6.03 14.51 -4.89
N CYS A 232 -4.71 14.74 -4.91
CA CYS A 232 -3.87 14.46 -6.08
C CYS A 232 -3.47 12.97 -6.21
N LEU A 233 -3.66 12.14 -5.17
CA LEU A 233 -3.26 10.74 -5.20
C LEU A 233 -3.89 9.94 -6.36
N PRO A 234 -5.19 10.08 -6.70
CA PRO A 234 -5.78 9.40 -7.86
C PRO A 234 -5.08 9.72 -9.18
N LEU A 235 -4.57 10.95 -9.35
CA LEU A 235 -3.79 11.35 -10.51
C LEU A 235 -2.44 10.61 -10.56
N LEU A 236 -1.75 10.52 -9.43
CA LEU A 236 -0.47 9.80 -9.34
C LEU A 236 -0.66 8.33 -9.71
N VAL A 237 -1.74 7.70 -9.23
CA VAL A 237 -2.10 6.33 -9.60
C VAL A 237 -2.42 6.21 -11.09
N TRP A 238 -3.10 7.18 -11.67
CA TRP A 238 -3.39 7.19 -13.12
C TRP A 238 -2.12 7.31 -13.97
N MET A 239 -1.15 8.12 -13.54
CA MET A 239 0.12 8.32 -14.25
C MET A 239 1.12 7.16 -14.02
N TYR A 240 0.94 6.36 -12.98
CA TYR A 240 1.88 5.30 -12.60
C TYR A 240 1.80 4.11 -13.56
N LYS A 241 2.88 3.85 -14.31
CA LYS A 241 2.91 2.85 -15.38
C LYS A 241 3.46 1.49 -14.95
N LYS A 242 4.23 1.41 -13.84
CA LYS A 242 4.83 0.15 -13.39
C LYS A 242 3.77 -0.83 -12.87
N ASN A 243 4.08 -2.13 -13.04
CA ASN A 243 3.23 -3.23 -12.59
C ASN A 243 3.85 -3.87 -11.34
N ASP A 244 3.71 -3.23 -10.21
CA ASP A 244 4.29 -3.65 -8.94
C ASP A 244 3.26 -3.63 -7.80
N SER A 245 3.66 -4.13 -6.64
CA SER A 245 2.82 -4.15 -5.45
C SER A 245 2.42 -2.74 -4.97
N LEU A 246 3.30 -1.75 -5.18
CA LEU A 246 3.02 -0.36 -4.83
C LEU A 246 1.82 0.17 -5.63
N PHE A 247 1.77 -0.13 -6.95
CA PHE A 247 0.61 0.21 -7.77
C PHE A 247 -0.68 -0.41 -7.22
N VAL A 248 -0.66 -1.68 -6.83
CA VAL A 248 -1.85 -2.36 -6.32
C VAL A 248 -2.36 -1.70 -5.04
N ILE A 249 -1.47 -1.41 -4.09
CA ILE A 249 -1.83 -0.77 -2.81
C ILE A 249 -2.39 0.64 -3.06
N THR A 250 -1.67 1.47 -3.81
CA THR A 250 -2.08 2.85 -4.09
C THR A 250 -3.37 2.92 -4.92
N TYR A 251 -3.57 1.98 -5.86
CA TYR A 251 -4.80 1.86 -6.63
C TYR A 251 -6.01 1.56 -5.75
N HIS A 252 -5.91 0.56 -4.85
CA HIS A 252 -7.02 0.25 -3.95
C HIS A 252 -7.30 1.39 -2.96
N ALA A 253 -6.26 1.99 -2.40
CA ALA A 253 -6.41 3.17 -1.54
C ALA A 253 -7.10 4.32 -2.30
N SER A 254 -6.67 4.60 -3.53
CA SER A 254 -7.27 5.65 -4.36
C SER A 254 -8.73 5.38 -4.68
N VAL A 255 -9.07 4.17 -5.13
CA VAL A 255 -10.45 3.84 -5.55
C VAL A 255 -11.41 3.76 -4.37
N PHE A 256 -11.03 3.10 -3.27
CA PHE A 256 -11.96 2.79 -2.18
C PHE A 256 -11.98 3.83 -1.05
N ILE A 257 -10.89 4.57 -0.87
CA ILE A 257 -10.80 5.56 0.22
C ILE A 257 -10.81 6.98 -0.36
N ILE A 258 -9.85 7.30 -1.22
CA ILE A 258 -9.66 8.68 -1.67
C ILE A 258 -10.77 9.13 -2.61
N SER A 259 -11.19 8.28 -3.58
CA SER A 259 -12.28 8.66 -4.49
C SER A 259 -13.59 8.92 -3.72
N LEU A 260 -13.91 8.08 -2.72
CA LEU A 260 -15.06 8.32 -1.86
C LEU A 260 -14.91 9.62 -1.06
N GLY A 261 -13.71 9.88 -0.51
CA GLY A 261 -13.41 11.12 0.22
C GLY A 261 -13.54 12.37 -0.65
N VAL A 262 -13.06 12.33 -1.88
CA VAL A 262 -13.17 13.43 -2.85
C VAL A 262 -14.63 13.74 -3.15
N PHE A 263 -15.45 12.73 -3.44
CA PHE A 263 -16.88 12.95 -3.70
C PHE A 263 -17.65 13.37 -2.44
N TYR A 264 -17.35 12.76 -1.28
CA TYR A 264 -17.93 13.20 -0.02
C TYR A 264 -17.62 14.67 0.26
N PHE A 265 -16.36 15.09 0.10
CA PHE A 265 -15.95 16.48 0.29
C PHE A 265 -16.67 17.44 -0.67
N LEU A 266 -16.82 17.03 -1.94
CA LEU A 266 -17.49 17.84 -2.96
C LEU A 266 -18.97 18.06 -2.65
N PHE A 267 -19.67 17.00 -2.21
CA PHE A 267 -21.12 17.06 -1.99
C PHE A 267 -21.52 17.51 -0.57
N THR A 268 -20.58 17.65 0.35
CA THR A 268 -20.87 18.27 1.67
C THR A 268 -20.86 19.79 1.57
N GLU A 269 -21.76 20.43 2.35
CA GLU A 269 -21.86 21.90 2.45
C GLU A 269 -21.98 22.60 1.09
N ASP A 270 -22.65 21.96 0.12
CA ASP A 270 -22.91 22.47 -1.24
C ASP A 270 -21.66 22.95 -1.99
N ARG A 271 -20.47 22.43 -1.65
CA ARG A 271 -19.19 22.83 -2.27
C ARG A 271 -19.16 22.60 -3.77
N TRP A 272 -19.87 21.59 -4.30
CA TRP A 272 -20.00 21.38 -5.73
C TRP A 272 -20.57 22.62 -6.45
N PHE A 273 -21.52 23.31 -5.81
CA PHE A 273 -22.12 24.51 -6.33
C PHE A 273 -21.15 25.70 -6.28
N HIS A 274 -20.45 25.87 -5.16
CA HIS A 274 -19.42 26.90 -4.99
C HIS A 274 -18.25 26.70 -5.96
N VAL A 275 -17.84 25.47 -6.23
CA VAL A 275 -16.81 25.17 -7.24
C VAL A 275 -17.29 25.53 -8.65
N LEU A 276 -18.55 25.20 -9.00
CA LEU A 276 -19.10 25.53 -10.31
C LEU A 276 -19.26 27.03 -10.53
N THR A 277 -19.62 27.77 -9.49
CA THR A 277 -19.85 29.21 -9.54
C THR A 277 -18.61 30.05 -9.21
N LEU A 278 -17.47 29.38 -8.94
CA LEU A 278 -16.22 30.02 -8.47
C LEU A 278 -16.42 30.92 -7.25
N GLY A 279 -17.36 30.54 -6.38
CA GLY A 279 -17.67 31.27 -5.15
C GLY A 279 -18.50 32.54 -5.30
N PHE A 280 -19.11 32.79 -6.45
CA PHE A 280 -19.95 33.96 -6.65
C PHE A 280 -21.37 33.86 -6.05
N TYR A 281 -21.75 32.66 -5.53
CA TYR A 281 -23.02 32.37 -4.86
C TYR A 281 -22.82 31.69 -3.54
#